data_f20377d4441d6b289fbf666b6426008f
#
_entry.id   f20377d4441d6b289fbf666b6426008f
#
_cell.length_a   1.000
_cell.length_b   1.000
_cell.length_c   1.000
_cell.angle_alpha   90.00
_cell.angle_beta   90.00
_cell.angle_gamma   90.00
#
_symmetry.space_group_name_H-M   'P 1'
#
loop_
_entity.id
_entity.type
_entity.pdbx_description
1 polymer ?
#
loop_
_entity_poly.entity_id
_entity_poly.type
_entity_poly.pdbx_seq_one_letter_code
_entity_poly.pdbx_strand_id
1 'polypeptide(L)'
;MNPLILLAVFFTISIVFSFLCSIWEAVLLSIPPSYVEQKRQEGGSIGEKLKEFKDNIDRPLAAILTLNTIAHTAGAIGVGSSATKLWAGNELVTGIIVPVLMTMAILILSELIPKTLGANSWKGLTNFTVRSLDIIIKLLFPLVWLGQWITKLSLIHI
;
A
#
# COMPACT_ATOMS: atom_id res chain seq x y z
N MET A 1 -21.41 -2.91 -18.76
CA MET A 1 -21.47 -2.75 -17.30
C MET A 1 -21.82 -1.30 -16.99
N ASN A 2 -22.71 -1.06 -16.03
CA ASN A 2 -23.14 0.30 -15.69
C ASN A 2 -21.89 1.13 -15.27
N PRO A 3 -21.62 2.31 -15.86
CA PRO A 3 -20.45 3.12 -15.51
C PRO A 3 -20.42 3.57 -14.06
N LEU A 4 -21.57 3.70 -13.38
CA LEU A 4 -21.63 3.98 -11.95
C LEU A 4 -21.09 2.81 -11.11
N ILE A 5 -21.43 1.58 -11.46
CA ILE A 5 -20.92 0.38 -10.79
C ILE A 5 -19.41 0.28 -11.00
N LEU A 6 -18.92 0.54 -12.22
CA LEU A 6 -17.49 0.53 -12.52
C LEU A 6 -16.73 1.57 -11.68
N LEU A 7 -17.25 2.79 -11.59
CA LEU A 7 -16.70 3.86 -10.78
C LEU A 7 -16.58 3.42 -9.31
N ALA A 8 -17.68 2.91 -8.75
CA ALA A 8 -17.71 2.44 -7.36
C ALA A 8 -16.74 1.29 -7.12
N VAL A 9 -16.61 0.35 -8.05
CA VAL A 9 -15.69 -0.79 -7.94
C VAL A 9 -14.23 -0.31 -7.97
N PHE A 10 -13.84 0.50 -8.95
CA PHE A 10 -12.47 1.02 -9.03
C PHE A 10 -12.10 1.88 -7.82
N PHE A 11 -13.03 2.73 -7.37
CA PHE A 11 -12.85 3.55 -6.18
C PHE A 11 -12.63 2.67 -4.94
N THR A 12 -13.53 1.72 -4.68
CA THR A 12 -13.47 0.87 -3.49
C THR A 12 -12.21 0.00 -3.48
N ILE A 13 -11.88 -0.64 -4.61
CA ILE A 13 -10.67 -1.47 -4.71
C ILE A 13 -9.43 -0.63 -4.44
N SER A 14 -9.33 0.55 -5.06
CA SER A 14 -8.19 1.45 -4.87
C SER A 14 -8.02 1.85 -3.40
N ILE A 15 -9.10 2.31 -2.75
CA ILE A 15 -9.07 2.73 -1.34
C ILE A 15 -8.71 1.56 -0.43
N VAL A 16 -9.29 0.37 -0.63
CA VAL A 16 -9.03 -0.80 0.22
C VAL A 16 -7.58 -1.26 0.13
N PHE A 17 -7.03 -1.42 -1.07
CA PHE A 17 -5.63 -1.85 -1.22
C PHE A 17 -4.65 -0.80 -0.71
N SER A 18 -4.89 0.48 -0.98
CA SER A 18 -4.06 1.56 -0.46
C SER A 18 -4.14 1.66 1.07
N PHE A 19 -5.32 1.50 1.65
CA PHE A 19 -5.52 1.44 3.11
C PHE A 19 -4.67 0.32 3.76
N LEU A 20 -4.69 -0.87 3.18
CA LEU A 20 -3.89 -2.00 3.67
C LEU A 20 -2.38 -1.72 3.54
N CYS A 21 -1.94 -1.16 2.42
CA CYS A 21 -0.54 -0.75 2.22
C CYS A 21 -0.08 0.24 3.29
N SER A 22 -0.90 1.24 3.59
CA SER A 22 -0.61 2.26 4.60
C SER A 22 -0.56 1.69 6.02
N ILE A 23 -1.44 0.73 6.35
CA ILE A 23 -1.36 0.00 7.64
C ILE A 23 -0.05 -0.78 7.73
N TRP A 24 0.28 -1.59 6.72
CA TRP A 24 1.49 -2.40 6.74
C TRP A 24 2.75 -1.56 6.87
N GLU A 25 2.84 -0.46 6.14
CA GLU A 25 3.95 0.49 6.23
C GLU A 25 4.08 1.05 7.64
N ALA A 26 2.99 1.60 8.19
CA ALA A 26 3.00 2.22 9.51
C ALA A 26 3.32 1.21 10.62
N VAL A 27 2.75 0.01 10.57
CA VAL A 27 3.06 -1.08 11.51
C VAL A 27 4.53 -1.46 11.42
N LEU A 28 5.02 -1.75 10.20
CA LEU A 28 6.40 -2.20 10.00
C LEU A 28 7.41 -1.18 10.52
N LEU A 29 7.19 0.10 10.26
CA LEU A 29 8.07 1.18 10.71
C LEU A 29 7.99 1.42 12.22
N SER A 30 6.84 1.20 12.84
CA SER A 30 6.62 1.44 14.28
C SER A 30 7.17 0.34 15.20
N ILE A 31 7.48 -0.85 14.69
CA ILE A 31 7.99 -1.96 15.49
C ILE A 31 9.43 -1.69 15.92
N PRO A 32 9.73 -1.59 17.24
CA PRO A 32 11.08 -1.38 17.73
C PRO A 32 11.93 -2.67 17.67
N PRO A 33 13.28 -2.56 17.57
CA PRO A 33 14.19 -3.71 17.51
C PRO A 33 14.05 -4.65 18.71
N SER A 34 13.79 -4.12 19.90
CA SER A 34 13.60 -4.92 21.12
C SER A 34 12.41 -5.88 21.01
N TYR A 35 11.31 -5.45 20.39
CA TYR A 35 10.13 -6.29 20.16
C TYR A 35 10.40 -7.38 19.10
N VAL A 36 11.19 -7.07 18.09
CA VAL A 36 11.62 -8.07 17.08
C VAL A 36 12.38 -9.20 17.76
N GLU A 37 13.35 -8.86 18.63
CA GLU A 37 14.13 -9.86 19.35
C GLU A 37 13.28 -10.67 20.34
N GLN A 38 12.36 -10.02 21.07
CA GLN A 38 11.40 -10.71 21.91
C GLN A 38 10.58 -11.73 21.11
N LYS A 39 10.02 -11.32 19.97
CA LYS A 39 9.21 -12.20 19.09
C LYS A 39 10.02 -13.36 18.52
N ARG A 40 11.31 -13.17 18.27
CA ARG A 40 12.22 -14.21 17.85
C ARG A 40 12.45 -15.25 18.96
N GLN A 41 12.67 -14.78 20.19
CA GLN A 41 12.86 -15.64 21.36
C GLN A 41 11.61 -16.43 21.75
N GLU A 42 10.42 -15.89 21.53
CA GLU A 42 9.15 -16.62 21.70
C GLU A 42 9.04 -17.83 20.75
N GLY A 43 9.85 -17.88 19.71
CA GLY A 43 9.84 -18.92 18.69
C GLY A 43 8.72 -18.76 17.66
N GLY A 44 8.86 -19.49 16.56
CA GLY A 44 7.84 -19.52 15.50
C GLY A 44 8.19 -18.69 14.27
N SER A 45 7.50 -19.00 13.17
CA SER A 45 7.79 -18.45 11.83
C SER A 45 7.60 -16.94 11.72
N ILE A 46 6.74 -16.35 12.57
CA ILE A 46 6.45 -14.90 12.53
C ILE A 46 7.64 -14.09 13.06
N GLY A 47 8.27 -14.54 14.16
CA GLY A 47 9.43 -13.86 14.73
C GLY A 47 10.62 -13.85 13.77
N GLU A 48 10.92 -14.99 13.14
CA GLU A 48 11.98 -15.09 12.13
C GLU A 48 11.69 -14.22 10.90
N LYS A 49 10.44 -14.25 10.40
CA LYS A 49 10.03 -13.41 9.27
C LYS A 49 10.08 -11.92 9.57
N LEU A 50 9.64 -11.53 10.77
CA LEU A 50 9.70 -10.14 11.21
C LEU A 50 11.15 -9.66 11.27
N LYS A 51 12.07 -10.50 11.77
CA LYS A 51 13.49 -10.20 11.76
C LYS A 51 14.04 -10.05 10.34
N GLU A 52 13.73 -10.99 9.43
CA GLU A 52 14.10 -10.90 8.01
C GLU A 52 13.66 -9.57 7.40
N PHE A 53 12.42 -9.13 7.66
CA PHE A 53 11.89 -7.86 7.16
C PHE A 53 12.57 -6.64 7.76
N LYS A 54 12.96 -6.70 9.02
CA LYS A 54 13.65 -5.57 9.68
C LYS A 54 15.13 -5.50 9.31
N ASP A 55 15.79 -6.63 9.10
CA ASP A 55 17.18 -6.69 8.64
C ASP A 55 17.32 -6.22 7.16
N ASN A 56 16.29 -6.41 6.35
CA ASN A 56 16.23 -5.94 4.96
C ASN A 56 14.91 -5.23 4.69
N ILE A 57 14.72 -4.07 5.32
CA ILE A 57 13.46 -3.34 5.32
C ILE A 57 13.06 -2.81 3.94
N ASP A 58 14.03 -2.59 3.05
CA ASP A 58 13.79 -2.10 1.69
C ASP A 58 12.90 -3.05 0.88
N ARG A 59 13.02 -4.36 1.15
CA ARG A 59 12.24 -5.38 0.42
C ARG A 59 10.74 -5.31 0.69
N PRO A 60 10.25 -5.34 1.95
CA PRO A 60 8.83 -5.17 2.22
C PRO A 60 8.32 -3.77 1.89
N LEU A 61 9.11 -2.71 2.09
CA LEU A 61 8.71 -1.35 1.69
C LEU A 61 8.56 -1.21 0.18
N ALA A 62 9.45 -1.80 -0.62
CA ALA A 62 9.31 -1.80 -2.07
C ALA A 62 8.04 -2.54 -2.53
N ALA A 63 7.67 -3.65 -1.89
CA ALA A 63 6.43 -4.37 -2.20
C ALA A 63 5.19 -3.53 -1.86
N ILE A 64 5.17 -2.89 -0.69
CA ILE A 64 4.11 -1.98 -0.25
C ILE A 64 3.96 -0.83 -1.25
N LEU A 65 5.05 -0.13 -1.56
CA LEU A 65 5.06 1.00 -2.48
C LEU A 65 4.57 0.60 -3.87
N THR A 66 5.02 -0.54 -4.37
CA THR A 66 4.61 -1.06 -5.69
C THR A 66 3.11 -1.32 -5.72
N LEU A 67 2.56 -2.03 -4.73
CA LEU A 67 1.13 -2.32 -4.67
C LEU A 67 0.31 -1.04 -4.50
N ASN A 68 0.76 -0.11 -3.65
CA ASN A 68 0.10 1.17 -3.43
C ASN A 68 0.04 2.01 -4.72
N THR A 69 1.15 2.08 -5.45
CA THR A 69 1.21 2.79 -6.73
C THR A 69 0.26 2.17 -7.77
N ILE A 70 0.23 0.83 -7.88
CA ILE A 70 -0.71 0.13 -8.77
C ILE A 70 -2.16 0.45 -8.36
N ALA A 71 -2.49 0.38 -7.08
CA ALA A 71 -3.83 0.64 -6.57
C ALA A 71 -4.30 2.08 -6.89
N HIS A 72 -3.44 3.07 -6.63
CA HIS A 72 -3.75 4.48 -6.93
C HIS A 72 -3.90 4.74 -8.42
N THR A 73 -2.95 4.25 -9.23
CA THR A 73 -2.94 4.50 -10.68
C THR A 73 -4.13 3.82 -11.36
N ALA A 74 -4.34 2.52 -11.11
CA ALA A 74 -5.46 1.78 -11.69
C ALA A 74 -6.81 2.33 -11.20
N GLY A 75 -6.91 2.70 -9.91
CA GLY A 75 -8.08 3.32 -9.33
C GLY A 75 -8.41 4.67 -9.98
N ALA A 76 -7.44 5.57 -10.06
CA ALA A 76 -7.63 6.90 -10.66
C ALA A 76 -8.04 6.82 -12.13
N ILE A 77 -7.38 5.94 -12.91
CA ILE A 77 -7.73 5.72 -14.34
C ILE A 77 -9.15 5.15 -14.46
N GLY A 78 -9.49 4.14 -13.65
CA GLY A 78 -10.80 3.50 -13.68
C GLY A 78 -11.94 4.45 -13.28
N VAL A 79 -11.73 5.21 -12.19
CA VAL A 79 -12.68 6.24 -11.73
C VAL A 79 -12.83 7.34 -12.79
N GLY A 80 -11.73 7.89 -13.30
CA GLY A 80 -11.72 8.95 -14.31
C GLY A 80 -12.44 8.53 -15.59
N SER A 81 -12.11 7.35 -16.13
CA SER A 81 -12.76 6.78 -17.32
C SER A 81 -14.27 6.56 -17.12
N SER A 82 -14.66 6.11 -15.93
CA SER A 82 -16.08 5.91 -15.61
C SER A 82 -16.84 7.24 -15.44
N ALA A 83 -16.17 8.22 -14.81
CA ALA A 83 -16.71 9.57 -14.63
C ALA A 83 -16.96 10.26 -15.97
N THR A 84 -16.03 10.15 -16.93
CA THR A 84 -16.20 10.72 -18.28
C THR A 84 -17.42 10.15 -19.01
N LYS A 85 -17.76 8.88 -18.77
CA LYS A 85 -18.97 8.26 -19.34
C LYS A 85 -20.25 8.69 -18.65
N LEU A 86 -20.19 8.97 -17.33
CA LEU A 86 -21.35 9.38 -16.55
C LEU A 86 -21.70 10.85 -16.78
N TRP A 87 -20.69 11.72 -16.87
CA TRP A 87 -20.85 13.16 -17.01
C TRP A 87 -20.23 13.68 -18.32
N ALA A 88 -20.56 12.99 -19.44
CA ALA A 88 -20.08 13.36 -20.78
C ALA A 88 -20.40 14.83 -21.08
N GLY A 89 -19.39 15.58 -21.50
CA GLY A 89 -19.52 17.02 -21.83
C GLY A 89 -19.46 17.98 -20.64
N ASN A 90 -19.31 17.48 -19.40
CA ASN A 90 -19.08 18.35 -18.24
C ASN A 90 -17.62 18.29 -17.79
N GLU A 91 -16.79 19.10 -18.44
CA GLU A 91 -15.34 19.16 -18.17
C GLU A 91 -14.99 19.58 -16.74
N LEU A 92 -15.83 20.42 -16.11
CA LEU A 92 -15.63 20.83 -14.72
C LEU A 92 -15.73 19.62 -13.77
N VAL A 93 -16.73 18.77 -13.97
CA VAL A 93 -16.92 17.58 -13.13
C VAL A 93 -15.82 16.56 -13.39
N THR A 94 -15.55 16.22 -14.63
CA THR A 94 -14.62 15.15 -14.99
C THR A 94 -13.15 15.54 -14.85
N GLY A 95 -12.81 16.80 -15.13
CA GLY A 95 -11.44 17.30 -15.11
C GLY A 95 -10.99 17.91 -13.78
N ILE A 96 -11.91 18.33 -12.93
CA ILE A 96 -11.58 19.02 -11.67
C ILE A 96 -12.21 18.32 -10.46
N ILE A 97 -13.54 18.24 -10.41
CA ILE A 97 -14.25 17.79 -9.20
C ILE A 97 -13.91 16.33 -8.87
N VAL A 98 -14.02 15.43 -9.83
CA VAL A 98 -13.74 14.01 -9.62
C VAL A 98 -12.26 13.76 -9.22
N PRO A 99 -11.23 14.30 -9.90
CA PRO A 99 -9.84 14.18 -9.46
C PRO A 99 -9.59 14.74 -8.07
N VAL A 100 -10.15 15.91 -7.73
CA VAL A 100 -9.97 16.50 -6.39
C VAL A 100 -10.60 15.62 -5.31
N LEU A 101 -11.83 15.15 -5.51
CA LEU A 101 -12.50 14.26 -4.57
C LEU A 101 -11.76 12.92 -4.42
N MET A 102 -11.25 12.36 -5.51
CA MET A 102 -10.46 11.13 -5.48
C MET A 102 -9.16 11.33 -4.70
N THR A 103 -8.46 12.43 -4.93
CA THR A 103 -7.23 12.79 -4.19
C THR A 103 -7.50 12.96 -2.70
N MET A 104 -8.56 13.67 -2.32
CA MET A 104 -8.95 13.85 -0.92
C MET A 104 -9.34 12.52 -0.27
N ALA A 105 -10.08 11.67 -0.98
CA ALA A 105 -10.45 10.35 -0.47
C ALA A 105 -9.21 9.46 -0.25
N ILE A 106 -8.27 9.42 -1.19
CA ILE A 106 -7.01 8.71 -1.06
C ILE A 106 -6.25 9.24 0.15
N LEU A 107 -6.00 10.54 0.22
CA LEU A 107 -5.22 11.15 1.28
C LEU A 107 -5.81 10.87 2.67
N ILE A 108 -7.12 11.04 2.85
CA ILE A 108 -7.75 10.93 4.16
C ILE A 108 -8.01 9.46 4.51
N LEU A 109 -8.72 8.74 3.62
CA LEU A 109 -9.23 7.39 3.92
C LEU A 109 -8.15 6.31 3.78
N SER A 110 -7.23 6.46 2.84
CA SER A 110 -6.27 5.39 2.55
C SER A 110 -4.83 5.69 2.96
N GLU A 111 -4.52 6.92 3.40
CA GLU A 111 -3.19 7.24 3.90
C GLU A 111 -3.21 7.75 5.35
N LEU A 112 -3.85 8.88 5.64
CA LEU A 112 -3.77 9.52 6.94
C LEU A 112 -4.37 8.65 8.06
N ILE A 113 -5.60 8.19 7.89
CA ILE A 113 -6.29 7.35 8.87
C ILE A 113 -5.56 6.02 9.10
N PRO A 114 -5.27 5.20 8.07
CA PRO A 114 -4.64 3.90 8.30
C PRO A 114 -3.21 4.01 8.82
N LYS A 115 -2.41 4.99 8.42
CA LYS A 115 -1.07 5.21 8.99
C LYS A 115 -1.15 5.51 10.49
N THR A 116 -2.09 6.35 10.91
CA THR A 116 -2.30 6.64 12.34
C THR A 116 -2.76 5.40 13.10
N LEU A 117 -3.71 4.63 12.55
CA LEU A 117 -4.18 3.38 13.15
C LEU A 117 -3.07 2.33 13.23
N GLY A 118 -2.30 2.16 12.16
CA GLY A 118 -1.18 1.21 12.10
C GLY A 118 -0.09 1.55 13.12
N ALA A 119 0.29 2.82 13.22
CA ALA A 119 1.29 3.29 14.18
C ALA A 119 0.83 3.13 15.63
N ASN A 120 -0.43 3.39 15.95
CA ASN A 120 -0.94 3.25 17.31
C ASN A 120 -1.20 1.80 17.72
N SER A 121 -1.59 0.94 16.77
CA SER A 121 -2.01 -0.44 17.03
C SER A 121 -1.01 -1.49 16.53
N TRP A 122 0.24 -1.10 16.30
CA TRP A 122 1.26 -1.94 15.66
C TRP A 122 1.44 -3.30 16.33
N LYS A 123 1.40 -3.39 17.68
CA LYS A 123 1.55 -4.67 18.40
C LYS A 123 0.50 -5.70 18.00
N GLY A 124 -0.78 -5.31 17.99
CA GLY A 124 -1.88 -6.19 17.62
C GLY A 124 -1.88 -6.56 16.13
N LEU A 125 -1.39 -5.65 15.29
CA LEU A 125 -1.36 -5.82 13.84
C LEU A 125 -0.11 -6.53 13.31
N THR A 126 0.93 -6.72 14.13
CA THR A 126 2.21 -7.32 13.70
C THR A 126 2.02 -8.66 13.00
N ASN A 127 1.27 -9.59 13.59
CA ASN A 127 1.08 -10.92 13.02
C ASN A 127 0.34 -10.90 11.68
N PHE A 128 -0.68 -10.05 11.56
CA PHE A 128 -1.41 -9.83 10.30
C PHE A 128 -0.48 -9.24 9.25
N THR A 129 0.25 -8.18 9.60
CA THR A 129 1.19 -7.48 8.70
C THR A 129 2.27 -8.43 8.17
N VAL A 130 2.92 -9.20 9.04
CA VAL A 130 4.00 -10.12 8.62
C VAL A 130 3.46 -11.19 7.65
N ARG A 131 2.31 -11.80 7.94
CA ARG A 131 1.73 -12.84 7.07
C ARG A 131 1.29 -12.29 5.72
N SER A 132 0.58 -11.16 5.72
CA SER A 132 0.10 -10.57 4.47
C SER A 132 1.25 -10.04 3.61
N LEU A 133 2.26 -9.41 4.21
CA LEU A 133 3.45 -8.96 3.47
C LEU A 133 4.25 -10.12 2.87
N ASP A 134 4.39 -11.24 3.58
CA ASP A 134 5.09 -12.43 3.02
C ASP A 134 4.40 -12.92 1.73
N ILE A 135 3.06 -12.90 1.69
CA ILE A 135 2.28 -13.25 0.51
C ILE A 135 2.48 -12.23 -0.61
N ILE A 136 2.34 -10.94 -0.29
CA ILE A 136 2.44 -9.85 -1.27
C ILE A 136 3.84 -9.77 -1.88
N ILE A 137 4.90 -9.92 -1.07
CA ILE A 137 6.28 -9.94 -1.57
C ILE A 137 6.50 -11.09 -2.55
N LYS A 138 5.94 -12.27 -2.28
CA LYS A 138 6.03 -13.41 -3.19
C LYS A 138 5.25 -13.17 -4.50
N LEU A 139 4.06 -12.59 -4.40
CA LEU A 139 3.21 -12.27 -5.55
C LEU A 139 3.85 -11.20 -6.45
N LEU A 140 4.43 -10.17 -5.85
CA LEU A 140 5.06 -9.04 -6.54
C LEU A 140 6.57 -9.23 -6.76
N PHE A 141 7.09 -10.44 -6.54
CA PHE A 141 8.53 -10.73 -6.60
C PHE A 141 9.25 -10.11 -7.81
N PRO A 142 8.77 -10.26 -9.07
CA PRO A 142 9.47 -9.71 -10.22
C PRO A 142 9.56 -8.18 -10.19
N LEU A 143 8.52 -7.49 -9.73
CA LEU A 143 8.49 -6.03 -9.63
C LEU A 143 9.36 -5.53 -8.46
N VAL A 144 9.30 -6.20 -7.32
CA VAL A 144 10.12 -5.90 -6.14
C VAL A 144 11.61 -6.10 -6.46
N TRP A 145 11.97 -7.18 -7.14
CA TRP A 145 13.34 -7.47 -7.58
C TRP A 145 13.86 -6.37 -8.53
N LEU A 146 13.05 -5.96 -9.50
CA LEU A 146 13.40 -4.88 -10.44
C LEU A 146 13.64 -3.56 -9.69
N GLY A 147 12.75 -3.19 -8.76
CA GLY A 147 12.89 -1.99 -7.94
C GLY A 147 14.17 -2.00 -7.11
N GLN A 148 14.48 -3.12 -6.44
CA GLN A 148 15.71 -3.27 -5.66
C GLN A 148 16.97 -3.20 -6.54
N TRP A 149 16.92 -3.74 -7.75
CA TRP A 149 18.03 -3.67 -8.68
C TRP A 149 18.32 -2.23 -9.12
N ILE A 150 17.28 -1.45 -9.44
CA ILE A 150 17.40 -0.03 -9.78
C ILE A 150 17.98 0.77 -8.61
N THR A 151 17.48 0.54 -7.39
CA THR A 151 17.98 1.23 -6.17
C THR A 151 19.45 0.93 -5.92
N LYS A 152 19.88 -0.33 -6.08
CA LYS A 152 21.30 -0.72 -5.94
C LYS A 152 22.19 -0.04 -6.99
N LEU A 153 21.73 0.06 -8.23
CA LEU A 153 22.47 0.78 -9.29
C LEU A 153 22.60 2.26 -8.97
N SER A 154 21.56 2.89 -8.44
CA SER A 154 21.58 4.31 -8.03
C SER A 154 22.58 4.57 -6.90
N LEU A 155 22.70 3.66 -5.94
CA LEU A 155 23.63 3.79 -4.81
C LEU A 155 25.10 3.52 -5.19
N ILE A 156 25.38 2.82 -6.29
CA ILE A 156 26.75 2.57 -6.77
C ILE A 156 27.34 3.84 -7.44
N HIS A 157 26.50 4.79 -7.84
CA HIS A 157 26.93 6.02 -8.51
C HIS A 157 27.04 7.24 -7.56
N ILE A 158 26.88 7.07 -6.26
CA ILE A 158 27.09 8.07 -5.22
C ILE A 158 28.34 7.68 -4.40
#